data_9f3fdba9f7ed34cef3ba50a1fc8bcf89
#
_entry.id   9f3fdba9f7ed34cef3ba50a1fc8bcf89
#
_cell.length_a   1.000
_cell.length_b   1.000
_cell.length_c   1.000
_cell.angle_alpha   90.00
_cell.angle_beta   90.00
_cell.angle_gamma   90.00
#
_symmetry.space_group_name_H-M   'P 1'
#
loop_
_entity.id
_entity.type
_entity.pdbx_description
1 polymer ?
#
loop_
_entity_poly.entity_id
_entity_poly.type
_entity_poly.pdbx_seq_one_letter_code
_entity_poly.pdbx_strand_id
1 'polypeptide(L)'
;MKTISGLVEPSILSRFPSGFPEKIGYTGYVSNCVGLEGVLACAALFSPEFVEYDGAIFLNSNIENNVRNISTRFGSSKKEVEQYNNLVCLSEFFLLAEDEACEDDELMKTFAETLIYYWKARLEFVYPDKSFEFLLEEKLFDEDGLCLTFFEI
;
A
#
# COMPACT_ATOMS: atom_id res chain seq x y z
N MET A 1 31.94 -11.37 -3.62
CA MET A 1 30.49 -11.62 -3.64
C MET A 1 29.81 -10.27 -3.69
N LYS A 2 28.88 -10.04 -4.62
CA LYS A 2 28.09 -8.80 -4.69
C LYS A 2 26.73 -9.06 -4.08
N THR A 3 26.40 -8.35 -3.01
CA THR A 3 25.08 -8.39 -2.41
C THR A 3 24.22 -7.27 -2.99
N ILE A 4 22.98 -7.57 -3.31
CA ILE A 4 21.97 -6.58 -3.70
C ILE A 4 20.99 -6.52 -2.54
N SER A 5 20.79 -5.33 -1.96
CA SER A 5 19.85 -5.13 -0.85
C SER A 5 18.41 -5.43 -1.28
N GLY A 6 17.64 -5.99 -0.35
CA GLY A 6 16.20 -6.10 -0.49
C GLY A 6 15.51 -4.74 -0.33
N LEU A 7 14.22 -4.70 -0.58
CA LEU A 7 13.40 -3.49 -0.38
C LEU A 7 13.33 -3.11 1.11
N VAL A 8 13.19 -4.10 1.98
CA VAL A 8 13.12 -3.92 3.42
C VAL A 8 14.45 -4.33 4.05
N GLU A 9 15.05 -3.44 4.84
CA GLU A 9 16.33 -3.68 5.48
C GLU A 9 16.19 -4.73 6.61
N PRO A 10 17.12 -5.71 6.72
CA PRO A 10 17.03 -6.75 7.74
C PRO A 10 16.98 -6.25 9.19
N SER A 11 17.54 -5.06 9.45
CA SER A 11 17.54 -4.43 10.78
C SER A 11 16.13 -4.12 11.31
N ILE A 12 15.14 -4.00 10.44
CA ILE A 12 13.76 -3.72 10.83
C ILE A 12 13.15 -4.88 11.64
N LEU A 13 13.66 -6.11 11.51
CA LEU A 13 13.21 -7.25 12.30
C LEU A 13 13.36 -7.05 13.81
N SER A 14 14.31 -6.20 14.23
CA SER A 14 14.50 -5.86 15.66
C SER A 14 13.34 -5.07 16.24
N ARG A 15 12.52 -4.46 15.40
CA ARG A 15 11.32 -3.70 15.79
C ARG A 15 10.08 -4.57 15.92
N PHE A 16 10.13 -5.83 15.49
CA PHE A 16 8.98 -6.71 15.56
C PHE A 16 8.76 -7.19 16.99
N PRO A 17 7.59 -6.89 17.61
CA PRO A 17 7.36 -7.19 19.02
C PRO A 17 7.26 -8.70 19.31
N SER A 18 7.09 -9.54 18.29
CA SER A 18 7.03 -11.00 18.43
C SER A 18 8.29 -11.62 19.06
N GLY A 19 9.37 -10.88 19.24
CA GLY A 19 10.62 -11.37 19.80
C GLY A 19 11.32 -12.44 18.95
N PHE A 20 10.91 -12.59 17.70
CA PHE A 20 11.56 -13.55 16.80
C PHE A 20 12.98 -13.08 16.51
N PRO A 21 14.01 -13.94 16.73
CA PRO A 21 15.38 -13.48 16.64
C PRO A 21 15.75 -13.09 15.21
N GLU A 22 16.40 -11.93 15.06
CA GLU A 22 16.98 -11.44 13.79
C GLU A 22 17.80 -12.49 13.03
N LYS A 23 18.38 -13.44 13.76
CA LYS A 23 19.18 -14.55 13.22
C LYS A 23 18.43 -15.47 12.26
N ILE A 24 17.11 -15.49 12.33
CA ILE A 24 16.28 -16.34 11.47
C ILE A 24 15.94 -15.64 10.16
N GLY A 25 16.01 -14.30 10.13
CA GLY A 25 15.68 -13.48 8.97
C GLY A 25 14.20 -13.56 8.57
N TYR A 26 13.84 -12.88 7.49
CA TYR A 26 12.47 -12.78 7.02
C TYR A 26 11.84 -14.13 6.68
N THR A 27 12.57 -15.01 6.02
CA THR A 27 12.06 -16.34 5.66
C THR A 27 11.67 -17.14 6.89
N GLY A 28 12.51 -17.12 7.92
CA GLY A 28 12.23 -17.80 9.19
C GLY A 28 11.03 -17.17 9.90
N TYR A 29 10.93 -15.84 9.92
CA TYR A 29 9.78 -15.15 10.52
C TYR A 29 8.47 -15.54 9.80
N VAL A 30 8.41 -15.39 8.48
CA VAL A 30 7.22 -15.71 7.70
C VAL A 30 6.79 -17.16 7.87
N SER A 31 7.73 -18.10 7.77
CA SER A 31 7.41 -19.54 7.85
C SER A 31 6.94 -20.00 9.23
N ASN A 32 7.21 -19.24 10.30
CA ASN A 32 6.86 -19.63 11.67
C ASN A 32 5.77 -18.76 12.31
N CYS A 33 5.61 -17.52 11.85
CA CYS A 33 4.71 -16.55 12.47
C CYS A 33 3.54 -16.15 11.58
N VAL A 34 3.63 -16.35 10.26
CA VAL A 34 2.60 -15.94 9.32
C VAL A 34 1.95 -17.17 8.67
N GLY A 35 0.62 -17.29 8.78
CA GLY A 35 -0.11 -18.37 8.12
C GLY A 35 -0.13 -18.19 6.58
N LEU A 36 -0.33 -19.29 5.85
CA LEU A 36 -0.38 -19.28 4.38
C LEU A 36 -1.44 -18.32 3.84
N GLU A 37 -2.60 -18.23 4.48
CA GLU A 37 -3.68 -17.29 4.12
C GLU A 37 -3.20 -15.85 4.22
N GLY A 38 -2.49 -15.49 5.31
CA GLY A 38 -1.91 -14.17 5.49
C GLY A 38 -0.90 -13.82 4.40
N VAL A 39 -0.01 -14.76 4.04
CA VAL A 39 0.96 -14.57 2.95
C VAL A 39 0.26 -14.32 1.62
N LEU A 40 -0.80 -15.08 1.31
CA LEU A 40 -1.58 -14.91 0.08
C LEU A 40 -2.37 -13.59 0.08
N ALA A 41 -2.92 -13.19 1.22
CA ALA A 41 -3.58 -11.89 1.37
C ALA A 41 -2.59 -10.73 1.16
N CYS A 42 -1.38 -10.83 1.72
CA CYS A 42 -0.30 -9.86 1.46
C CYS A 42 0.07 -9.80 -0.02
N ALA A 43 0.15 -10.95 -0.70
CA ALA A 43 0.43 -10.99 -2.13
C ALA A 43 -0.64 -10.24 -2.96
N ALA A 44 -1.91 -10.40 -2.60
CA ALA A 44 -3.01 -9.66 -3.24
C ALA A 44 -2.95 -8.16 -2.93
N LEU A 45 -2.56 -7.79 -1.72
CA LEU A 45 -2.37 -6.40 -1.32
C LEU A 45 -1.23 -5.72 -2.08
N PHE A 46 -0.08 -6.39 -2.23
CA PHE A 46 1.08 -5.85 -2.94
C PHE A 46 0.93 -5.89 -4.47
N SER A 47 0.04 -6.71 -5.00
CA SER A 47 -0.28 -6.76 -6.42
C SER A 47 -1.80 -6.66 -6.63
N PRO A 48 -2.38 -5.48 -6.35
CA PRO A 48 -3.81 -5.29 -6.36
C PRO A 48 -4.40 -5.37 -7.77
N GLU A 49 -5.70 -5.52 -7.81
CA GLU A 49 -6.50 -5.34 -9.00
C GLU A 49 -6.80 -3.85 -9.23
N PHE A 50 -6.59 -3.40 -10.46
CA PHE A 50 -6.95 -2.05 -10.89
C PHE A 50 -8.11 -2.10 -11.87
N VAL A 51 -8.95 -1.08 -11.81
CA VAL A 51 -10.10 -0.89 -12.74
C VAL A 51 -9.93 0.42 -13.47
N GLU A 52 -10.05 0.38 -14.79
CA GLU A 52 -10.16 1.57 -15.62
C GLU A 52 -11.64 1.88 -15.86
N TYR A 53 -12.06 3.07 -15.47
CA TYR A 53 -13.40 3.57 -15.68
C TYR A 53 -13.37 5.03 -16.13
N ASP A 54 -14.00 5.32 -17.28
CA ASP A 54 -14.03 6.64 -17.91
C ASP A 54 -12.64 7.26 -18.11
N GLY A 55 -11.67 6.39 -18.44
CA GLY A 55 -10.27 6.77 -18.65
C GLY A 55 -9.45 7.04 -17.39
N ALA A 56 -10.05 6.96 -16.21
CA ALA A 56 -9.37 7.03 -14.92
C ALA A 56 -9.09 5.64 -14.34
N ILE A 57 -8.02 5.51 -13.55
CA ILE A 57 -7.56 4.23 -13.01
C ILE A 57 -7.71 4.22 -11.49
N PHE A 58 -8.33 3.16 -10.99
CA PHE A 58 -8.68 3.01 -9.59
C PHE A 58 -8.22 1.68 -9.01
N LEU A 59 -7.95 1.66 -7.69
CA LEU A 59 -7.92 0.43 -6.91
C LEU A 59 -9.31 -0.20 -6.91
N ASN A 60 -9.41 -1.47 -7.32
CA ASN A 60 -10.72 -2.16 -7.37
C ASN A 60 -11.39 -2.20 -6.00
N SER A 61 -10.63 -2.44 -4.93
CA SER A 61 -11.15 -2.46 -3.55
C SER A 61 -11.90 -1.19 -3.15
N ASN A 62 -11.52 -0.04 -3.71
CA ASN A 62 -12.09 1.25 -3.33
C ASN A 62 -13.38 1.58 -4.09
N ILE A 63 -13.60 0.98 -5.27
CA ILE A 63 -14.69 1.37 -6.17
C ILE A 63 -15.75 0.30 -6.42
N GLU A 64 -15.52 -0.94 -6.01
CA GLU A 64 -16.40 -2.10 -6.32
C GLU A 64 -17.89 -1.85 -6.00
N ASN A 65 -18.16 -0.99 -5.02
CA ASN A 65 -19.53 -0.60 -4.64
C ASN A 65 -19.89 0.87 -4.94
N ASN A 66 -18.99 1.66 -5.52
CA ASN A 66 -19.13 3.12 -5.59
C ASN A 66 -18.90 3.75 -6.96
N VAL A 67 -18.80 2.97 -8.04
CA VAL A 67 -18.53 3.49 -9.41
C VAL A 67 -19.47 4.65 -9.79
N ARG A 68 -20.70 4.67 -9.30
CA ARG A 68 -21.68 5.74 -9.57
C ARG A 68 -21.44 7.03 -8.78
N ASN A 69 -20.64 6.97 -7.71
CA ASN A 69 -20.40 8.12 -6.83
C ASN A 69 -19.05 8.80 -7.08
N ILE A 70 -18.20 8.21 -7.92
CA ILE A 70 -16.84 8.70 -8.19
C ILE A 70 -16.84 10.15 -8.70
N SER A 71 -17.79 10.50 -9.58
CA SER A 71 -17.78 11.80 -10.27
C SER A 71 -18.39 12.96 -9.50
N THR A 72 -19.06 12.71 -8.38
CA THR A 72 -19.92 13.74 -7.76
C THR A 72 -19.33 14.39 -6.50
N ARG A 73 -18.26 13.86 -5.92
CA ARG A 73 -17.80 14.29 -4.61
C ARG A 73 -16.62 15.27 -4.62
N PHE A 74 -15.70 15.14 -5.56
CA PHE A 74 -14.52 16.02 -5.63
C PHE A 74 -14.05 16.22 -7.06
N GLY A 75 -14.07 17.48 -7.47
CA GLY A 75 -13.29 17.96 -8.57
C GLY A 75 -13.86 17.75 -9.96
N SER A 76 -13.37 18.59 -10.83
CA SER A 76 -13.66 18.61 -12.27
C SER A 76 -12.54 17.95 -13.09
N SER A 77 -11.43 17.55 -12.48
CA SER A 77 -10.29 16.97 -13.16
C SER A 77 -10.15 15.47 -12.89
N LYS A 78 -9.72 14.72 -13.90
CA LYS A 78 -9.37 13.31 -13.79
C LYS A 78 -8.42 13.05 -12.62
N LYS A 79 -7.38 13.88 -12.48
CA LYS A 79 -6.38 13.79 -11.41
C LYS A 79 -7.02 13.82 -10.02
N GLU A 80 -7.89 14.79 -9.75
CA GLU A 80 -8.57 14.92 -8.45
C GLU A 80 -9.48 13.73 -8.16
N VAL A 81 -10.16 13.23 -9.19
CA VAL A 81 -11.01 12.05 -9.10
C VAL A 81 -10.18 10.81 -8.76
N GLU A 82 -9.06 10.60 -9.43
CA GLU A 82 -8.16 9.49 -9.12
C GLU A 82 -7.56 9.63 -7.71
N GLN A 83 -7.03 10.80 -7.35
CA GLN A 83 -6.44 11.05 -6.05
C GLN A 83 -7.41 10.74 -4.90
N TYR A 84 -8.64 11.20 -5.01
CA TYR A 84 -9.63 10.97 -3.97
C TYR A 84 -10.06 9.50 -3.86
N ASN A 85 -10.31 8.86 -5.00
CA ASN A 85 -10.84 7.49 -5.00
C ASN A 85 -9.76 6.43 -4.79
N ASN A 86 -8.48 6.76 -5.00
CA ASN A 86 -7.34 5.88 -4.72
C ASN A 86 -6.75 6.12 -3.32
N LEU A 87 -7.40 6.96 -2.51
CA LEU A 87 -6.94 7.26 -1.17
C LEU A 87 -7.06 6.04 -0.26
N VAL A 88 -5.96 5.73 0.42
CA VAL A 88 -5.87 4.69 1.46
C VAL A 88 -5.26 5.32 2.70
N CYS A 89 -6.00 5.34 3.80
CA CYS A 89 -5.49 5.74 5.10
C CYS A 89 -4.81 4.55 5.77
N LEU A 90 -3.49 4.60 5.91
CA LEU A 90 -2.70 3.48 6.42
C LEU A 90 -2.87 3.28 7.93
N SER A 91 -3.18 4.34 8.67
CA SER A 91 -3.53 4.25 10.09
C SER A 91 -4.79 3.43 10.36
N GLU A 92 -5.71 3.36 9.38
CA GLU A 92 -6.92 2.56 9.48
C GLU A 92 -6.74 1.12 8.96
N PHE A 93 -5.65 0.86 8.25
CA PHE A 93 -5.41 -0.43 7.59
C PHE A 93 -5.33 -1.59 8.59
N PHE A 94 -4.78 -1.33 9.77
CA PHE A 94 -4.57 -2.31 10.82
C PHE A 94 -5.48 -2.09 12.04
N LEU A 95 -6.54 -1.32 11.91
CA LEU A 95 -7.41 -0.91 13.02
C LEU A 95 -7.93 -2.08 13.87
N LEU A 96 -8.10 -3.27 13.28
CA LEU A 96 -8.56 -4.47 13.96
C LEU A 96 -7.45 -5.48 14.27
N ALA A 97 -6.20 -5.16 13.95
CA ALA A 97 -5.10 -6.10 14.12
C ALA A 97 -4.58 -6.18 15.55
N GLU A 98 -4.88 -5.19 16.41
CA GLU A 98 -4.39 -5.09 17.79
C GLU A 98 -2.86 -5.28 17.89
N ASP A 99 -2.11 -4.81 16.90
CA ASP A 99 -0.66 -5.00 16.78
C ASP A 99 0.07 -3.70 17.12
N GLU A 100 0.83 -3.72 18.22
CA GLU A 100 1.63 -2.59 18.69
C GLU A 100 2.62 -2.08 17.62
N ALA A 101 3.01 -2.93 16.66
CA ALA A 101 3.87 -2.53 15.54
C ALA A 101 3.22 -1.48 14.63
N CYS A 102 1.90 -1.39 14.63
CA CYS A 102 1.15 -0.38 13.86
C CYS A 102 1.29 1.03 14.43
N GLU A 103 1.75 1.15 15.69
CA GLU A 103 2.05 2.43 16.33
C GLU A 103 3.50 2.91 16.07
N ASP A 104 4.34 2.09 15.42
CA ASP A 104 5.70 2.46 15.03
C ASP A 104 5.70 3.17 13.68
N ASP A 105 5.89 4.49 13.69
CA ASP A 105 5.87 5.34 12.50
C ASP A 105 6.87 4.90 11.43
N GLU A 106 8.03 4.34 11.82
CA GLU A 106 9.04 3.87 10.87
C GLU A 106 8.60 2.56 10.19
N LEU A 107 7.95 1.66 10.92
CA LEU A 107 7.33 0.46 10.34
C LEU A 107 6.19 0.84 9.39
N MET A 108 5.32 1.74 9.80
CA MET A 108 4.21 2.21 8.97
C MET A 108 4.70 2.89 7.69
N LYS A 109 5.75 3.73 7.79
CA LYS A 109 6.37 4.33 6.63
C LYS A 109 7.01 3.29 5.71
N THR A 110 7.72 2.31 6.26
CA THR A 110 8.32 1.21 5.48
C THR A 110 7.24 0.40 4.75
N PHE A 111 6.11 0.16 5.41
CA PHE A 111 4.96 -0.49 4.79
C PHE A 111 4.39 0.33 3.63
N ALA A 112 4.20 1.65 3.82
CA ALA A 112 3.75 2.56 2.77
C ALA A 112 4.67 2.55 1.55
N GLU A 113 5.99 2.67 1.76
CA GLU A 113 7.00 2.64 0.71
C GLU A 113 7.02 1.29 -0.03
N THR A 114 6.74 0.20 0.69
CA THR A 114 6.61 -1.14 0.11
C THR A 114 5.37 -1.22 -0.80
N LEU A 115 4.23 -0.69 -0.38
CA LEU A 115 3.03 -0.61 -1.21
C LEU A 115 3.30 0.20 -2.48
N ILE A 116 3.88 1.39 -2.34
CA ILE A 116 4.22 2.27 -3.48
C ILE A 116 5.10 1.52 -4.49
N TYR A 117 6.14 0.83 -4.01
CA TYR A 117 7.04 0.08 -4.88
C TYR A 117 6.31 -0.98 -5.73
N TYR A 118 5.50 -1.81 -5.08
CA TYR A 118 4.79 -2.88 -5.78
C TYR A 118 3.64 -2.37 -6.64
N TRP A 119 2.88 -1.40 -6.18
CA TRP A 119 1.78 -0.83 -6.95
C TRP A 119 2.28 -0.10 -8.19
N LYS A 120 3.37 0.67 -8.05
CA LYS A 120 4.02 1.33 -9.18
C LYS A 120 4.48 0.32 -10.22
N ALA A 121 5.21 -0.72 -9.80
CA ALA A 121 5.67 -1.77 -10.70
C ALA A 121 4.49 -2.49 -11.39
N ARG A 122 3.40 -2.72 -10.66
CA ARG A 122 2.19 -3.34 -11.20
C ARG A 122 1.48 -2.44 -12.20
N LEU A 123 1.33 -1.15 -11.89
CA LEU A 123 0.73 -0.15 -12.80
C LEU A 123 1.56 -0.01 -14.09
N GLU A 124 2.87 0.12 -13.98
CA GLU A 124 3.78 0.18 -15.14
C GLU A 124 3.70 -1.08 -16.02
N PHE A 125 3.49 -2.24 -15.42
CA PHE A 125 3.30 -3.49 -16.15
C PHE A 125 1.96 -3.56 -16.87
N VAL A 126 0.87 -3.14 -16.22
CA VAL A 126 -0.50 -3.22 -16.78
C VAL A 126 -0.77 -2.08 -17.76
N TYR A 127 -0.19 -0.91 -17.52
CA TYR A 127 -0.37 0.31 -18.31
C TYR A 127 0.97 0.89 -18.75
N PRO A 128 1.69 0.22 -19.67
CA PRO A 128 3.07 0.60 -20.05
C PRO A 128 3.17 1.98 -20.72
N ASP A 129 2.07 2.49 -21.26
CA ASP A 129 2.01 3.78 -21.95
C ASP A 129 1.56 4.93 -21.03
N LYS A 130 1.33 4.64 -19.72
CA LYS A 130 0.90 5.62 -18.74
C LYS A 130 1.97 5.82 -17.66
N SER A 131 1.96 7.00 -17.04
CA SER A 131 2.84 7.33 -15.93
C SER A 131 2.02 7.70 -14.71
N PHE A 132 2.46 7.29 -13.53
CA PHE A 132 1.74 7.48 -12.28
C PHE A 132 2.60 8.17 -11.24
N GLU A 133 2.01 9.10 -10.53
CA GLU A 133 2.57 9.74 -9.35
C GLU A 133 1.89 9.22 -8.09
N PHE A 134 2.66 9.06 -7.02
CA PHE A 134 2.19 8.65 -5.70
C PHE A 134 2.40 9.77 -4.71
N LEU A 135 1.42 10.01 -3.86
CA LEU A 135 1.52 10.92 -2.72
C LEU A 135 1.42 10.12 -1.42
N LEU A 136 2.32 10.41 -0.50
CA LEU A 136 2.35 9.86 0.86
C LEU A 136 2.47 11.04 1.82
N GLU A 137 1.40 11.35 2.54
CA GLU A 137 1.27 12.52 3.41
C GLU A 137 0.58 12.15 4.71
N GLU A 138 0.88 12.87 5.79
CA GLU A 138 0.23 12.68 7.09
C GLU A 138 -1.23 13.17 7.12
N LYS A 139 -1.64 13.90 6.10
CA LYS A 139 -3.01 14.36 5.91
C LYS A 139 -3.28 14.57 4.44
N LEU A 140 -4.29 13.89 3.93
CA LEU A 140 -4.79 14.08 2.57
C LEU A 140 -6.31 14.23 2.59
N PHE A 141 -6.80 15.28 1.92
CA PHE A 141 -8.22 15.66 1.91
C PHE A 141 -8.75 15.84 3.34
N ASP A 142 -9.78 15.08 3.70
CA ASP A 142 -10.42 15.14 5.03
C ASP A 142 -9.91 14.02 5.98
N GLU A 143 -8.93 13.19 5.50
CA GLU A 143 -8.39 12.08 6.27
C GLU A 143 -7.13 12.51 7.03
N ASP A 144 -7.09 12.20 8.32
CA ASP A 144 -5.95 12.39 9.19
C ASP A 144 -5.16 11.08 9.37
N GLY A 145 -3.85 11.17 9.48
CA GLY A 145 -2.93 10.05 9.57
C GLY A 145 -2.16 9.82 8.26
N LEU A 146 -1.28 8.84 8.24
CA LEU A 146 -0.46 8.53 7.07
C LEU A 146 -1.32 7.99 5.94
N CYS A 147 -1.49 8.79 4.90
CA CYS A 147 -2.34 8.51 3.76
C CYS A 147 -1.52 8.33 2.48
N LEU A 148 -1.92 7.36 1.68
CA LEU A 148 -1.33 7.05 0.38
C LEU A 148 -2.39 7.20 -0.71
N THR A 149 -2.03 7.83 -1.82
CA THR A 149 -2.83 7.84 -3.04
C THR A 149 -1.97 7.85 -4.28
N PHE A 150 -2.56 7.58 -5.44
CA PHE A 150 -1.91 7.69 -6.74
C PHE A 150 -2.86 8.23 -7.81
N PHE A 151 -2.27 8.76 -8.89
CA PHE A 151 -2.98 9.28 -10.05
C PHE A 151 -2.10 9.25 -11.30
N GLU A 152 -2.73 9.25 -12.48
CA GLU A 152 -2.04 9.37 -13.78
C GLU A 152 -1.58 10.81 -14.03
N ILE A 153 -0.35 10.98 -14.59
CA ILE A 153 0.29 12.26 -14.97
C ILE A 153 0.50 12.37 -16.46
#